data_d73915a537a417aabe0eff1721113477
#
_entry.id   d73915a537a417aabe0eff1721113477
#
_cell.length_a   1.000
_cell.length_b   1.000
_cell.length_c   1.000
_cell.angle_alpha   90.00
_cell.angle_beta   90.00
_cell.angle_gamma   90.00
#
_symmetry.space_group_name_H-M   'P 1'
#
loop_
_entity.id
_entity.type
_entity.pdbx_description
1 polymer ?
#
loop_
_entity_poly.entity_id
_entity_poly.type
_entity_poly.pdbx_seq_one_letter_code
_entity_poly.pdbx_strand_id
1 'polypeptide(L)'
;LTLISMIQLTFLGTGTSQGVPVIGSNHPVCLSSNPKDKRLRSSVLIKWNDRNYIIDCGPDFRQQLINNPIDKLDGILFTHSHADHTAGLDDIRPFFFRQGSIDIFLTKDVYEDLNMRFNYILNDKNKYPGSPSVNLNLIKDGEKFKLNENFIIPIKASHNNLMVTGYRFKDLAYMTDVKMIDSKSKKNLKNLNILILSCLRIEAHPSHLNLEEALELINELKPKKTYLMHISHLLGFHDEVSLKLPNNVFLAYDNLSISS
;
A
#
# COMPACT_ATOMS: atom_id res chain seq x y z
N LEU A 1 -28.22 -6.15 16.74
CA LEU A 1 -27.81 -5.78 15.38
C LEU A 1 -26.31 -5.50 15.42
N THR A 2 -25.50 -6.46 15.00
CA THR A 2 -24.04 -6.26 14.84
C THR A 2 -23.86 -5.25 13.72
N LEU A 3 -23.49 -4.04 14.04
CA LEU A 3 -23.08 -3.04 13.05
C LEU A 3 -21.97 -3.69 12.20
N ILE A 4 -22.25 -3.94 10.94
CA ILE A 4 -21.21 -4.39 9.97
C ILE A 4 -20.25 -3.22 9.88
N SER A 5 -19.09 -3.35 10.52
CA SER A 5 -18.08 -2.29 10.49
C SER A 5 -17.53 -2.19 9.06
N MET A 6 -17.89 -1.10 8.39
CA MET A 6 -17.46 -0.75 7.04
C MET A 6 -15.97 -0.36 7.07
N ILE A 7 -15.21 -0.85 6.12
CA ILE A 7 -13.83 -0.42 5.91
C ILE A 7 -13.85 0.67 4.86
N GLN A 8 -13.31 1.83 5.20
CA GLN A 8 -13.02 2.88 4.23
C GLN A 8 -11.53 2.87 3.89
N LEU A 9 -11.21 2.84 2.60
CA LEU A 9 -9.85 2.92 2.10
C LEU A 9 -9.71 4.19 1.26
N THR A 10 -8.68 4.99 1.57
CA THR A 10 -8.29 6.15 0.77
C THR A 10 -6.90 5.90 0.17
N PHE A 11 -6.78 6.04 -1.14
CA PHE A 11 -5.49 5.96 -1.83
C PHE A 11 -4.70 7.24 -1.58
N LEU A 12 -3.67 7.18 -0.77
CA LEU A 12 -2.79 8.31 -0.46
C LEU A 12 -1.80 8.59 -1.60
N GLY A 13 -1.40 7.54 -2.30
CA GLY A 13 -0.57 7.58 -3.48
C GLY A 13 -0.77 6.32 -4.30
N THR A 14 -0.77 6.45 -5.62
CA THR A 14 -1.08 5.37 -6.57
C THR A 14 0.02 5.13 -7.59
N GLY A 15 1.11 5.87 -7.49
CA GLY A 15 2.27 5.78 -8.37
C GLY A 15 3.30 4.73 -7.93
N THR A 16 4.13 4.34 -8.88
CA THR A 16 5.31 3.50 -8.69
C THR A 16 6.42 4.24 -7.93
N SER A 17 7.56 3.59 -7.73
CA SER A 17 8.73 4.09 -6.97
C SER A 17 9.23 5.48 -7.36
N GLN A 18 9.06 5.90 -8.62
CA GLN A 18 9.45 7.23 -9.09
C GLN A 18 8.35 8.27 -8.95
N GLY A 19 7.11 7.86 -8.66
CA GLY A 19 5.93 8.70 -8.79
C GLY A 19 5.64 9.12 -10.24
N VAL A 20 4.59 9.89 -10.45
CA VAL A 20 4.26 10.52 -11.75
C VAL A 20 3.86 11.97 -11.47
N PRO A 21 4.53 12.97 -12.08
CA PRO A 21 5.57 12.87 -13.12
C PRO A 21 6.92 12.35 -12.60
N VAL A 22 7.66 11.69 -13.48
CA VAL A 22 9.04 11.31 -13.22
C VAL A 22 9.95 12.54 -13.38
N ILE A 23 10.90 12.72 -12.48
CA ILE A 23 11.82 13.85 -12.49
C ILE A 23 12.57 13.92 -13.84
N GLY A 24 12.48 15.08 -14.49
CA GLY A 24 13.14 15.34 -15.77
C GLY A 24 12.52 14.65 -16.99
N SER A 25 11.38 13.97 -16.85
CA SER A 25 10.73 13.28 -17.95
C SER A 25 9.86 14.22 -18.81
N ASN A 26 10.06 14.14 -20.12
CA ASN A 26 9.20 14.80 -21.13
C ASN A 26 8.12 13.86 -21.69
N HIS A 27 7.88 12.73 -21.05
CA HIS A 27 6.84 11.79 -21.48
C HIS A 27 5.46 12.48 -21.39
N PRO A 28 4.55 12.32 -22.38
CA PRO A 28 3.26 13.01 -22.42
C PRO A 28 2.44 12.86 -21.13
N VAL A 29 2.39 11.68 -20.53
CA VAL A 29 1.70 11.44 -19.24
C VAL A 29 2.32 12.26 -18.11
N CYS A 30 3.64 12.44 -18.07
CA CYS A 30 4.31 13.27 -17.06
C CYS A 30 3.97 14.76 -17.24
N LEU A 31 3.70 15.21 -18.46
CA LEU A 31 3.32 16.57 -18.81
C LEU A 31 1.80 16.83 -18.72
N SER A 32 0.98 15.78 -18.50
CA SER A 32 -0.47 15.89 -18.42
C SER A 32 -0.91 16.94 -17.38
N SER A 33 -1.96 17.68 -17.69
CA SER A 33 -2.65 18.57 -16.74
C SER A 33 -3.74 17.86 -15.93
N ASN A 34 -4.11 16.61 -16.30
CA ASN A 34 -5.10 15.84 -15.58
C ASN A 34 -4.56 15.44 -14.20
N PRO A 35 -5.22 15.81 -13.10
CA PRO A 35 -4.75 15.47 -11.74
C PRO A 35 -4.69 13.95 -11.50
N LYS A 36 -5.47 13.13 -12.21
CA LYS A 36 -5.43 11.66 -12.09
C LYS A 36 -4.18 11.04 -12.70
N ASP A 37 -3.44 11.79 -13.53
CA ASP A 37 -2.12 11.39 -14.04
C ASP A 37 -0.98 11.82 -13.11
N LYS A 38 -1.25 12.56 -12.04
CA LYS A 38 -0.28 12.92 -11.01
C LYS A 38 -0.40 11.93 -9.86
N ARG A 39 0.70 11.24 -9.54
CA ARG A 39 0.66 10.11 -8.61
C ARG A 39 1.83 10.16 -7.64
N LEU A 40 1.56 10.30 -6.35
CA LEU A 40 2.52 10.08 -5.28
C LEU A 40 2.83 8.58 -5.14
N ARG A 41 3.93 8.21 -4.46
CA ARG A 41 4.32 6.81 -4.24
C ARG A 41 3.24 6.05 -3.48
N SER A 42 3.16 4.76 -3.75
CA SER A 42 2.09 3.89 -3.27
C SER A 42 1.94 3.89 -1.75
N SER A 43 0.75 4.25 -1.29
CA SER A 43 0.32 4.14 0.10
C SER A 43 -1.20 4.25 0.18
N VAL A 44 -1.82 3.65 1.21
CA VAL A 44 -3.25 3.76 1.49
C VAL A 44 -3.53 3.99 2.97
N LEU A 45 -4.58 4.77 3.23
CA LEU A 45 -5.17 4.94 4.56
C LEU A 45 -6.39 4.02 4.68
N ILE A 46 -6.40 3.18 5.70
CA ILE A 46 -7.52 2.31 6.09
C ILE A 46 -8.17 2.92 7.34
N LYS A 47 -9.43 3.33 7.21
CA LYS A 47 -10.27 3.68 8.35
C LYS A 47 -11.18 2.52 8.69
N TRP A 48 -11.07 1.98 9.91
CA TRP A 48 -11.83 0.82 10.35
C TRP A 48 -12.12 0.87 11.85
N ASN A 49 -13.39 0.86 12.24
CA ASN A 49 -13.83 0.98 13.63
C ASN A 49 -13.18 2.19 14.36
N ASP A 50 -13.31 3.37 13.78
CA ASP A 50 -12.74 4.63 14.28
C ASP A 50 -11.21 4.63 14.49
N ARG A 51 -10.51 3.72 13.82
CA ARG A 51 -9.06 3.62 13.82
C ARG A 51 -8.50 3.93 12.43
N ASN A 52 -7.33 4.56 12.42
CA ASN A 52 -6.60 4.92 11.22
C ASN A 52 -5.33 4.08 11.10
N TYR A 53 -5.26 3.27 10.06
CA TYR A 53 -4.08 2.48 9.73
C TYR A 53 -3.56 2.88 8.37
N ILE A 54 -2.24 2.87 8.20
CA ILE A 54 -1.60 3.15 6.92
C ILE A 54 -0.87 1.91 6.46
N ILE A 55 -0.98 1.59 5.16
CA ILE A 55 -0.12 0.60 4.55
C ILE A 55 0.95 1.35 3.77
N ASP A 56 2.20 1.16 4.20
CA ASP A 56 3.42 1.80 3.73
C ASP A 56 3.48 3.32 3.96
N CYS A 57 4.66 3.82 4.34
CA CYS A 57 4.96 5.23 4.50
C CYS A 57 6.23 5.60 3.70
N GLY A 58 6.04 5.79 2.40
CA GLY A 58 7.10 6.20 1.49
C GLY A 58 7.53 7.67 1.64
N PRO A 59 8.39 8.18 0.76
CA PRO A 59 8.94 9.54 0.88
C PRO A 59 7.90 10.65 0.74
N ASP A 60 6.70 10.34 0.22
CA ASP A 60 5.60 11.29 0.07
C ASP A 60 4.66 11.31 1.29
N PHE A 61 4.92 10.51 2.33
CA PHE A 61 4.04 10.32 3.50
C PHE A 61 3.58 11.64 4.11
N ARG A 62 4.50 12.59 4.31
CA ARG A 62 4.16 13.92 4.81
C ARG A 62 3.12 14.62 3.93
N GLN A 63 3.36 14.67 2.62
CA GLN A 63 2.42 15.32 1.69
C GLN A 63 1.08 14.61 1.62
N GLN A 64 1.11 13.28 1.66
CA GLN A 64 -0.09 12.43 1.65
C GLN A 64 -1.01 12.74 2.84
N LEU A 65 -0.42 12.92 4.03
CA LEU A 65 -1.20 13.21 5.24
C LEU A 65 -1.56 14.69 5.42
N ILE A 66 -0.87 15.60 4.76
CA ILE A 66 -1.35 16.99 4.62
C ILE A 66 -2.61 17.04 3.76
N ASN A 67 -2.64 16.26 2.67
CA ASN A 67 -3.80 16.19 1.77
C ASN A 67 -4.98 15.40 2.37
N ASN A 68 -4.69 14.43 3.25
CA ASN A 68 -5.67 13.55 3.90
C ASN A 68 -5.47 13.58 5.42
N PRO A 69 -5.84 14.66 6.10
CA PRO A 69 -5.53 14.84 7.52
C PRO A 69 -6.23 13.80 8.39
N ILE A 70 -5.49 13.28 9.36
CA ILE A 70 -5.99 12.44 10.44
C ILE A 70 -5.43 12.95 11.77
N ASP A 71 -6.23 12.89 12.83
CA ASP A 71 -5.82 13.34 14.16
C ASP A 71 -4.93 12.32 14.84
N LYS A 72 -5.18 11.04 14.58
CA LYS A 72 -4.50 9.91 15.21
C LYS A 72 -4.10 8.87 14.18
N LEU A 73 -2.91 8.29 14.34
CA LEU A 73 -2.39 7.16 13.58
C LEU A 73 -2.31 5.94 14.51
N ASP A 74 -3.18 4.96 14.32
CA ASP A 74 -3.25 3.79 15.19
C ASP A 74 -2.24 2.70 14.81
N GLY A 75 -1.72 2.72 13.56
CA GLY A 75 -0.63 1.83 13.17
C GLY A 75 -0.24 1.93 11.70
N ILE A 76 0.96 1.39 11.41
CA ILE A 76 1.48 1.26 10.05
C ILE A 76 1.76 -0.22 9.76
N LEU A 77 1.28 -0.70 8.62
CA LEU A 77 1.57 -2.04 8.11
C LEU A 77 2.57 -1.90 6.96
N PHE A 78 3.73 -2.54 7.04
CA PHE A 78 4.73 -2.51 5.99
C PHE A 78 4.63 -3.73 5.09
N THR A 79 4.64 -3.50 3.77
CA THR A 79 4.61 -4.58 2.78
C THR A 79 5.99 -5.17 2.54
N HIS A 80 7.00 -4.33 2.38
CA HIS A 80 8.40 -4.70 2.16
C HIS A 80 9.34 -3.51 2.44
N SER A 81 10.65 -3.70 2.27
CA SER A 81 11.66 -2.75 2.74
C SER A 81 12.09 -1.69 1.72
N HIS A 82 11.59 -1.69 0.48
CA HIS A 82 11.97 -0.67 -0.51
C HIS A 82 11.72 0.76 -0.02
N ALA A 83 12.56 1.69 -0.48
CA ALA A 83 12.56 3.07 0.00
C ALA A 83 11.26 3.82 -0.33
N ASP A 84 10.65 3.55 -1.46
CA ASP A 84 9.37 4.15 -1.87
C ASP A 84 8.18 3.72 -0.99
N HIS A 85 8.34 2.67 -0.18
CA HIS A 85 7.36 2.19 0.79
C HIS A 85 7.71 2.53 2.24
N THR A 86 8.94 2.96 2.53
CA THR A 86 9.44 3.04 3.92
C THR A 86 10.15 4.34 4.28
N ALA A 87 10.59 5.15 3.30
CA ALA A 87 11.49 6.28 3.57
C ALA A 87 10.86 7.44 4.36
N GLY A 88 9.54 7.47 4.48
CA GLY A 88 8.80 8.47 5.27
C GLY A 88 8.60 8.10 6.74
N LEU A 89 9.21 7.01 7.24
CA LEU A 89 8.99 6.57 8.62
C LEU A 89 9.34 7.63 9.68
N ASP A 90 10.28 8.52 9.41
CA ASP A 90 10.61 9.61 10.33
C ASP A 90 9.49 10.65 10.46
N ASP A 91 8.63 10.81 9.45
CA ASP A 91 7.52 11.76 9.45
C ASP A 91 6.36 11.36 10.39
N ILE A 92 6.47 10.22 11.12
CA ILE A 92 5.54 9.88 12.20
C ILE A 92 5.71 10.75 13.44
N ARG A 93 6.78 11.55 13.53
CA ARG A 93 7.09 12.42 14.72
C ARG A 93 5.92 13.27 15.21
N PRO A 94 5.15 13.97 14.35
CA PRO A 94 4.02 14.77 14.81
C PRO A 94 2.95 13.92 15.50
N PHE A 95 2.74 12.69 15.07
CA PHE A 95 1.83 11.74 15.74
C PHE A 95 2.42 11.27 17.07
N PHE A 96 3.69 10.87 17.07
CA PHE A 96 4.36 10.46 18.31
C PHE A 96 4.28 11.52 19.40
N PHE A 97 4.52 12.80 19.09
CA PHE A 97 4.43 13.88 20.07
C PHE A 97 3.01 14.13 20.60
N ARG A 98 1.97 13.81 19.80
CA ARG A 98 0.58 14.00 20.23
C ARG A 98 0.00 12.79 20.99
N GLN A 99 0.41 11.57 20.61
CA GLN A 99 -0.27 10.35 21.05
C GLN A 99 0.64 9.29 21.66
N GLY A 100 1.97 9.47 21.68
CA GLY A 100 2.95 8.47 22.10
C GLY A 100 3.30 7.48 20.97
N SER A 101 3.82 6.33 21.36
CA SER A 101 4.31 5.29 20.43
C SER A 101 3.22 4.81 19.47
N ILE A 102 3.63 4.55 18.21
CA ILE A 102 2.77 4.09 17.12
C ILE A 102 3.05 2.61 16.86
N ASP A 103 2.01 1.82 16.70
CA ASP A 103 2.16 0.41 16.36
C ASP A 103 2.65 0.25 14.92
N ILE A 104 3.68 -0.58 14.73
CA ILE A 104 4.13 -0.98 13.39
C ILE A 104 4.07 -2.50 13.25
N PHE A 105 3.60 -2.96 12.09
CA PHE A 105 3.41 -4.36 11.76
C PHE A 105 4.26 -4.70 10.53
N LEU A 106 5.21 -5.62 10.65
CA LEU A 106 6.15 -5.96 9.58
C LEU A 106 6.73 -7.36 9.80
N THR A 107 7.20 -7.98 8.73
CA THR A 107 7.94 -9.25 8.83
C THR A 107 9.33 -9.03 9.41
N LYS A 108 9.97 -10.11 9.85
CA LYS A 108 11.32 -10.06 10.42
C LYS A 108 12.33 -9.47 9.42
N ASP A 109 12.26 -9.88 8.16
CA ASP A 109 13.18 -9.42 7.12
C ASP A 109 13.05 -7.91 6.89
N VAL A 110 11.82 -7.40 6.85
CA VAL A 110 11.55 -5.96 6.75
C VAL A 110 12.07 -5.21 7.98
N TYR A 111 11.89 -5.78 9.17
CA TYR A 111 12.46 -5.19 10.40
C TYR A 111 13.98 -5.08 10.35
N GLU A 112 14.66 -6.12 9.91
CA GLU A 112 16.13 -6.12 9.83
C GLU A 112 16.64 -5.02 8.90
N ASP A 113 16.03 -4.86 7.72
CA ASP A 113 16.37 -3.79 6.78
C ASP A 113 16.05 -2.38 7.32
N LEU A 114 14.87 -2.21 7.92
CA LEU A 114 14.47 -0.92 8.48
C LEU A 114 15.33 -0.52 9.69
N ASN A 115 15.73 -1.50 10.52
CA ASN A 115 16.57 -1.25 11.68
C ASN A 115 17.99 -0.76 11.29
N MET A 116 18.48 -1.09 10.10
CA MET A 116 19.74 -0.52 9.60
C MET A 116 19.62 0.96 9.26
N ARG A 117 18.45 1.40 8.73
CA ARG A 117 18.22 2.78 8.26
C ARG A 117 17.62 3.70 9.32
N PHE A 118 16.76 3.16 10.17
CA PHE A 118 15.97 3.89 11.17
C PHE A 118 16.21 3.35 12.59
N ASN A 119 17.47 2.99 12.91
CA ASN A 119 17.81 2.41 14.21
C ASN A 119 17.44 3.32 15.38
N TYR A 120 17.46 4.64 15.19
CA TYR A 120 17.08 5.63 16.21
C TYR A 120 15.55 5.67 16.49
N ILE A 121 14.74 5.02 15.65
CA ILE A 121 13.29 4.83 15.85
C ILE A 121 13.02 3.44 16.44
N LEU A 122 13.69 2.42 15.89
CA LEU A 122 13.40 1.01 16.13
C LEU A 122 14.21 0.40 17.29
N ASN A 123 15.29 1.07 17.75
CA ASN A 123 16.14 0.56 18.80
C ASN A 123 16.31 1.62 19.91
N ASP A 124 15.81 1.33 21.11
CA ASP A 124 15.85 2.23 22.24
C ASP A 124 17.25 2.69 22.64
N LYS A 125 18.28 1.88 22.38
CA LYS A 125 19.68 2.22 22.69
C LYS A 125 20.24 3.34 21.81
N ASN A 126 19.66 3.57 20.65
CA ASN A 126 20.12 4.53 19.65
C ASN A 126 19.26 5.79 19.57
N LYS A 127 18.27 5.93 20.46
CA LYS A 127 17.40 7.09 20.51
C LYS A 127 18.13 8.35 20.92
N TYR A 128 17.75 9.47 20.32
CA TYR A 128 18.16 10.81 20.70
C TYR A 128 16.93 11.65 21.06
N PRO A 129 17.08 12.76 21.82
CA PRO A 129 15.96 13.62 22.19
C PRO A 129 15.15 14.06 20.95
N GLY A 130 13.84 13.76 20.95
CA GLY A 130 12.93 14.07 19.85
C GLY A 130 12.80 12.97 18.78
N SER A 131 13.52 11.85 18.88
CA SER A 131 13.25 10.72 18.00
C SER A 131 11.91 10.05 18.35
N PRO A 132 11.10 9.64 17.37
CA PRO A 132 9.85 8.97 17.65
C PRO A 132 10.08 7.56 18.19
N SER A 133 9.05 7.00 18.83
CA SER A 133 9.03 5.61 19.28
C SER A 133 7.91 4.85 18.61
N VAL A 134 8.13 3.57 18.40
CA VAL A 134 7.15 2.64 17.84
C VAL A 134 7.01 1.40 18.72
N ASN A 135 5.84 0.78 18.68
CA ASN A 135 5.63 -0.55 19.22
C ASN A 135 5.79 -1.55 18.10
N LEU A 136 6.82 -2.38 18.17
CA LEU A 136 7.15 -3.36 17.15
C LEU A 136 6.26 -4.59 17.25
N ASN A 137 5.52 -4.91 16.20
CA ASN A 137 4.71 -6.11 16.06
C ASN A 137 5.23 -6.94 14.88
N LEU A 138 6.00 -7.98 15.16
CA LEU A 138 6.47 -8.92 14.13
C LEU A 138 5.33 -9.83 13.68
N ILE A 139 5.07 -9.84 12.39
CA ILE A 139 4.05 -10.69 11.76
C ILE A 139 4.71 -11.77 10.89
N LYS A 140 3.94 -12.81 10.54
CA LYS A 140 4.38 -13.87 9.64
C LYS A 140 3.36 -14.06 8.53
N ASP A 141 3.85 -14.20 7.30
CA ASP A 141 3.01 -14.47 6.15
C ASP A 141 2.15 -15.72 6.34
N GLY A 142 0.86 -15.58 6.04
CA GLY A 142 -0.14 -16.65 6.18
C GLY A 142 -0.64 -16.90 7.59
N GLU A 143 -0.05 -16.29 8.64
CA GLU A 143 -0.53 -16.37 10.00
C GLU A 143 -1.39 -15.15 10.35
N LYS A 144 -2.64 -15.36 10.73
CA LYS A 144 -3.55 -14.27 11.15
C LYS A 144 -2.99 -13.55 12.37
N PHE A 145 -3.02 -12.23 12.34
CA PHE A 145 -2.75 -11.40 13.51
C PHE A 145 -3.92 -10.48 13.83
N LYS A 146 -3.97 -10.00 15.06
CA LYS A 146 -4.98 -9.03 15.48
C LYS A 146 -4.53 -7.61 15.16
N LEU A 147 -5.41 -6.87 14.51
CA LEU A 147 -5.34 -5.43 14.39
C LEU A 147 -6.52 -4.88 15.20
N ASN A 148 -6.23 -4.47 16.44
CA ASN A 148 -7.27 -4.24 17.45
C ASN A 148 -8.14 -5.51 17.68
N GLU A 149 -9.45 -5.44 17.47
CA GLU A 149 -10.36 -6.59 17.65
C GLU A 149 -10.55 -7.44 16.38
N ASN A 150 -9.96 -7.02 15.27
CA ASN A 150 -10.13 -7.66 13.98
C ASN A 150 -8.91 -8.50 13.59
N PHE A 151 -9.16 -9.57 12.84
CA PHE A 151 -8.10 -10.39 12.28
C PHE A 151 -7.73 -9.95 10.87
N ILE A 152 -6.43 -9.80 10.64
CA ILE A 152 -5.82 -9.53 9.34
C ILE A 152 -5.08 -10.80 8.88
N ILE A 153 -5.12 -11.06 7.59
CA ILE A 153 -4.35 -12.16 6.98
C ILE A 153 -3.23 -11.54 6.14
N PRO A 154 -1.96 -11.69 6.56
CA PRO A 154 -0.82 -11.34 5.71
C PRO A 154 -0.74 -12.36 4.55
N ILE A 155 -0.54 -11.88 3.34
CA ILE A 155 -0.53 -12.70 2.12
C ILE A 155 0.83 -12.55 1.47
N LYS A 156 1.55 -13.66 1.36
CA LYS A 156 2.86 -13.71 0.73
C LYS A 156 2.75 -13.61 -0.79
N ALA A 157 3.56 -12.73 -1.37
CA ALA A 157 3.77 -12.64 -2.82
C ALA A 157 5.25 -12.41 -3.12
N SER A 158 5.67 -12.59 -4.37
CA SER A 158 7.03 -12.31 -4.80
C SER A 158 7.12 -11.05 -5.65
N HIS A 159 8.19 -10.32 -5.45
CA HIS A 159 8.62 -9.16 -6.19
C HIS A 159 10.05 -9.41 -6.67
N ASN A 160 10.21 -10.16 -7.77
CA ASN A 160 11.47 -10.74 -8.19
C ASN A 160 12.07 -11.60 -7.06
N ASN A 161 13.28 -11.26 -6.57
CA ASN A 161 13.97 -11.98 -5.51
C ASN A 161 13.54 -11.55 -4.09
N LEU A 162 12.72 -10.51 -3.96
CA LEU A 162 12.20 -10.02 -2.70
C LEU A 162 10.79 -10.57 -2.44
N MET A 163 10.50 -10.85 -1.17
CA MET A 163 9.13 -11.18 -0.77
C MET A 163 8.40 -9.91 -0.33
N VAL A 164 7.12 -9.81 -0.72
CA VAL A 164 6.23 -8.74 -0.30
C VAL A 164 5.03 -9.32 0.43
N THR A 165 4.56 -8.59 1.42
CA THR A 165 3.39 -8.96 2.22
C THR A 165 2.20 -8.10 1.81
N GLY A 166 1.19 -8.72 1.19
CA GLY A 166 -0.13 -8.11 1.05
C GLY A 166 -0.96 -8.31 2.30
N TYR A 167 -2.09 -7.65 2.40
CA TYR A 167 -2.96 -7.70 3.56
C TYR A 167 -4.42 -7.91 3.18
N ARG A 168 -5.09 -8.87 3.83
CA ARG A 168 -6.53 -9.07 3.70
C ARG A 168 -7.26 -8.62 4.96
N PHE A 169 -8.21 -7.70 4.77
CA PHE A 169 -9.13 -7.14 5.75
C PHE A 169 -10.55 -7.63 5.40
N LYS A 170 -11.06 -8.66 6.05
CA LYS A 170 -12.36 -9.28 5.70
C LYS A 170 -12.45 -9.68 4.21
N ASP A 171 -13.19 -8.91 3.42
CA ASP A 171 -13.43 -9.10 1.98
C ASP A 171 -12.73 -8.08 1.08
N LEU A 172 -11.82 -7.27 1.65
CA LEU A 172 -10.90 -6.38 0.97
C LEU A 172 -9.48 -6.94 1.06
N ALA A 173 -8.74 -6.97 -0.05
CA ALA A 173 -7.31 -7.29 -0.06
C ALA A 173 -6.50 -6.20 -0.75
N TYR A 174 -5.31 -5.93 -0.19
CA TYR A 174 -4.31 -5.00 -0.71
C TYR A 174 -3.05 -5.75 -1.10
N MET A 175 -2.67 -5.68 -2.38
CA MET A 175 -1.55 -6.42 -2.97
C MET A 175 -0.73 -5.45 -3.83
N THR A 176 0.32 -4.85 -3.28
CA THR A 176 1.26 -4.01 -4.03
C THR A 176 2.52 -4.77 -4.41
N ASP A 177 3.25 -4.30 -5.42
CA ASP A 177 4.57 -4.81 -5.85
C ASP A 177 4.59 -6.31 -6.13
N VAL A 178 3.50 -6.80 -6.70
CA VAL A 178 3.34 -8.22 -6.99
C VAL A 178 3.91 -8.55 -8.37
N LYS A 179 4.71 -9.63 -8.43
CA LYS A 179 5.00 -10.34 -9.67
C LYS A 179 4.33 -11.70 -9.71
N MET A 180 4.38 -12.44 -8.60
CA MET A 180 3.80 -13.77 -8.53
C MET A 180 3.18 -14.05 -7.15
N ILE A 181 2.07 -14.77 -7.14
CA ILE A 181 1.40 -15.26 -5.94
C ILE A 181 1.29 -16.78 -6.05
N ASP A 182 1.79 -17.49 -5.06
CA ASP A 182 1.69 -18.95 -5.05
C ASP A 182 0.25 -19.46 -4.81
N SER A 183 0.00 -20.73 -5.15
CA SER A 183 -1.33 -21.33 -5.04
C SER A 183 -1.88 -21.37 -3.61
N LYS A 184 -1.01 -21.40 -2.59
CA LYS A 184 -1.42 -21.37 -1.17
C LYS A 184 -1.88 -19.98 -0.78
N SER A 185 -1.14 -18.95 -1.15
CA SER A 185 -1.45 -17.53 -0.92
C SER A 185 -2.71 -17.10 -1.67
N LYS A 186 -2.91 -17.56 -2.92
CA LYS A 186 -4.13 -17.30 -3.70
C LYS A 186 -5.42 -17.77 -3.03
N LYS A 187 -5.36 -18.83 -2.19
CA LYS A 187 -6.55 -19.27 -1.42
C LYS A 187 -7.09 -18.18 -0.50
N ASN A 188 -6.21 -17.33 0.02
CA ASN A 188 -6.57 -16.19 0.87
C ASN A 188 -7.10 -14.98 0.07
N LEU A 189 -7.07 -15.02 -1.26
CA LEU A 189 -7.59 -13.98 -2.15
C LEU A 189 -8.93 -14.35 -2.80
N LYS A 190 -9.59 -15.42 -2.36
CA LYS A 190 -10.90 -15.82 -2.86
C LYS A 190 -12.03 -15.05 -2.14
N ASN A 191 -13.16 -14.90 -2.86
CA ASN A 191 -14.40 -14.28 -2.33
C ASN A 191 -14.17 -12.84 -1.84
N LEU A 192 -13.40 -12.04 -2.59
CA LEU A 192 -13.19 -10.63 -2.28
C LEU A 192 -14.31 -9.78 -2.89
N ASN A 193 -14.78 -8.80 -2.13
CA ASN A 193 -15.56 -7.69 -2.69
C ASN A 193 -14.63 -6.71 -3.40
N ILE A 194 -13.47 -6.42 -2.80
CA ILE A 194 -12.51 -5.46 -3.34
C ILE A 194 -11.10 -6.06 -3.34
N LEU A 195 -10.45 -5.99 -4.48
CA LEU A 195 -9.02 -6.24 -4.64
C LEU A 195 -8.32 -4.94 -5.02
N ILE A 196 -7.30 -4.56 -4.26
CA ILE A 196 -6.33 -3.53 -4.65
C ILE A 196 -5.10 -4.28 -5.17
N LEU A 197 -4.70 -4.02 -6.42
CA LEU A 197 -3.62 -4.77 -7.08
C LEU A 197 -2.65 -3.83 -7.79
N SER A 198 -1.36 -4.09 -7.67
CA SER A 198 -0.35 -3.36 -8.44
C SER A 198 -0.43 -3.71 -9.92
N CYS A 199 -0.27 -2.69 -10.78
CA CYS A 199 -0.21 -2.81 -12.23
C CYS A 199 0.72 -1.72 -12.77
N LEU A 200 1.94 -2.11 -13.14
CA LEU A 200 3.00 -1.13 -13.38
C LEU A 200 2.83 -0.38 -14.71
N ARG A 201 2.66 -1.11 -15.82
CA ARG A 201 2.71 -0.59 -17.19
C ARG A 201 2.12 -1.59 -18.20
N ILE A 202 2.13 -1.23 -19.49
CA ILE A 202 1.64 -2.12 -20.57
C ILE A 202 2.62 -3.26 -20.83
N GLU A 203 3.91 -2.94 -21.03
CA GLU A 203 4.92 -3.94 -21.37
C GLU A 203 5.29 -4.79 -20.15
N ALA A 204 5.70 -6.03 -20.40
CA ALA A 204 6.15 -6.95 -19.36
C ALA A 204 7.30 -6.37 -18.51
N HIS A 205 7.31 -6.71 -17.22
CA HIS A 205 8.34 -6.31 -16.27
C HIS A 205 8.81 -7.51 -15.44
N PRO A 206 10.10 -7.63 -15.12
CA PRO A 206 10.60 -8.80 -14.40
C PRO A 206 10.11 -8.92 -12.95
N SER A 207 9.78 -7.80 -12.31
CA SER A 207 9.41 -7.77 -10.87
C SER A 207 7.99 -7.30 -10.56
N HIS A 208 7.24 -6.79 -11.54
CA HIS A 208 5.86 -6.33 -11.35
C HIS A 208 4.92 -6.95 -12.39
N LEU A 209 3.64 -7.02 -12.06
CA LEU A 209 2.61 -7.31 -13.03
C LEU A 209 2.49 -6.15 -14.03
N ASN A 210 2.39 -6.50 -15.32
CA ASN A 210 1.92 -5.57 -16.34
C ASN A 210 0.38 -5.63 -16.43
N LEU A 211 -0.23 -4.87 -17.33
CA LEU A 211 -1.69 -4.82 -17.43
C LEU A 211 -2.30 -6.18 -17.78
N GLU A 212 -1.73 -6.89 -18.76
CA GLU A 212 -2.22 -8.20 -19.19
C GLU A 212 -2.17 -9.23 -18.04
N GLU A 213 -1.02 -9.38 -17.39
CA GLU A 213 -0.83 -10.28 -16.25
C GLU A 213 -1.75 -9.93 -15.06
N ALA A 214 -1.99 -8.64 -14.82
CA ALA A 214 -2.92 -8.19 -13.79
C ALA A 214 -4.37 -8.58 -14.11
N LEU A 215 -4.81 -8.42 -15.37
CA LEU A 215 -6.14 -8.82 -15.81
C LEU A 215 -6.34 -10.33 -15.79
N GLU A 216 -5.31 -11.13 -16.13
CA GLU A 216 -5.33 -12.59 -16.00
C GLU A 216 -5.53 -13.02 -14.53
N LEU A 217 -4.78 -12.42 -13.60
CA LEU A 217 -4.91 -12.70 -12.18
C LEU A 217 -6.29 -12.30 -11.64
N ILE A 218 -6.83 -11.17 -12.06
CA ILE A 218 -8.18 -10.72 -11.71
C ILE A 218 -9.23 -11.73 -12.20
N ASN A 219 -9.09 -12.22 -13.43
CA ASN A 219 -9.98 -13.23 -14.00
C ASN A 219 -9.90 -14.57 -13.25
N GLU A 220 -8.74 -14.95 -12.74
CA GLU A 220 -8.55 -16.14 -11.90
C GLU A 220 -9.21 -15.97 -10.51
N LEU A 221 -9.01 -14.83 -9.85
CA LEU A 221 -9.46 -14.58 -8.47
C LEU A 221 -10.94 -14.17 -8.39
N LYS A 222 -11.47 -13.55 -9.43
CA LYS A 222 -12.86 -13.09 -9.58
C LYS A 222 -13.36 -12.20 -8.44
N PRO A 223 -12.64 -11.14 -8.05
CA PRO A 223 -13.16 -10.16 -7.10
C PRO A 223 -14.35 -9.41 -7.71
N LYS A 224 -15.26 -8.87 -6.87
CA LYS A 224 -16.39 -8.08 -7.39
C LYS A 224 -15.92 -6.76 -8.02
N LYS A 225 -14.89 -6.11 -7.42
CA LYS A 225 -14.24 -4.91 -7.96
C LYS A 225 -12.73 -5.00 -7.75
N THR A 226 -11.98 -4.47 -8.70
CA THR A 226 -10.51 -4.31 -8.56
C THR A 226 -10.13 -2.86 -8.80
N TYR A 227 -9.21 -2.34 -7.99
CA TYR A 227 -8.56 -1.05 -8.20
C TYR A 227 -7.07 -1.29 -8.46
N LEU A 228 -6.61 -0.86 -9.63
CA LEU A 228 -5.20 -0.96 -10.02
C LEU A 228 -4.43 0.24 -9.49
N MET A 229 -3.27 -0.01 -8.90
CA MET A 229 -2.36 1.01 -8.36
C MET A 229 -0.90 0.66 -8.64
N HIS A 230 0.05 1.38 -8.05
CA HIS A 230 1.49 1.27 -8.32
C HIS A 230 1.84 1.51 -9.80
N ILE A 231 1.22 2.56 -10.35
CA ILE A 231 1.16 2.86 -11.78
C ILE A 231 2.35 3.74 -12.19
N SER A 232 3.04 3.38 -13.26
CA SER A 232 4.02 4.22 -13.92
C SER A 232 3.40 5.05 -15.05
N HIS A 233 4.11 6.05 -15.53
CA HIS A 233 3.73 6.84 -16.71
C HIS A 233 3.63 5.99 -18.00
N LEU A 234 4.27 4.81 -18.02
CA LEU A 234 4.26 3.87 -19.16
C LEU A 234 2.97 3.02 -19.23
N LEU A 235 2.04 3.14 -18.27
CA LEU A 235 0.71 2.56 -18.42
C LEU A 235 -0.16 3.36 -19.40
N GLY A 236 0.04 4.67 -19.49
CA GLY A 236 -0.72 5.58 -20.33
C GLY A 236 -1.53 6.60 -19.52
N PHE A 237 -2.32 7.43 -20.21
CA PHE A 237 -3.21 8.40 -19.59
C PHE A 237 -4.35 7.73 -18.84
N HIS A 238 -4.67 8.23 -17.66
CA HIS A 238 -5.70 7.65 -16.78
C HIS A 238 -7.03 7.42 -17.50
N ASP A 239 -7.54 8.43 -18.18
CA ASP A 239 -8.87 8.36 -18.79
C ASP A 239 -8.88 7.43 -20.01
N GLU A 240 -7.82 7.41 -20.84
CA GLU A 240 -7.70 6.54 -22.00
C GLU A 240 -7.60 5.06 -21.62
N VAL A 241 -6.80 4.75 -20.59
CA VAL A 241 -6.67 3.37 -20.10
C VAL A 241 -7.95 2.92 -19.43
N SER A 242 -8.59 3.78 -18.63
CA SER A 242 -9.85 3.47 -17.93
C SER A 242 -10.96 3.04 -18.89
N LEU A 243 -11.04 3.62 -20.09
CA LEU A 243 -12.03 3.25 -21.11
C LEU A 243 -11.83 1.84 -21.70
N LYS A 244 -10.64 1.26 -21.56
CA LYS A 244 -10.28 -0.06 -22.11
C LYS A 244 -10.36 -1.18 -21.07
N LEU A 245 -10.58 -0.84 -19.80
CA LEU A 245 -10.65 -1.83 -18.73
C LEU A 245 -12.01 -2.53 -18.67
N PRO A 246 -12.07 -3.77 -18.16
CA PRO A 246 -13.33 -4.44 -17.84
C PRO A 246 -14.18 -3.62 -16.85
N ASN A 247 -15.50 -3.75 -16.90
CA ASN A 247 -16.45 -2.95 -16.10
C ASN A 247 -16.23 -3.00 -14.57
N ASN A 248 -15.56 -4.02 -14.06
CA ASN A 248 -15.27 -4.21 -12.63
C ASN A 248 -13.81 -3.89 -12.26
N VAL A 249 -13.03 -3.34 -13.19
CA VAL A 249 -11.62 -2.97 -13.00
C VAL A 249 -11.46 -1.46 -13.20
N PHE A 250 -10.86 -0.78 -12.24
CA PHE A 250 -10.70 0.67 -12.21
C PHE A 250 -9.23 1.04 -11.99
N LEU A 251 -8.78 2.14 -12.58
CA LEU A 251 -7.52 2.75 -12.14
C LEU A 251 -7.76 3.56 -10.88
N ALA A 252 -6.99 3.30 -9.83
CA ALA A 252 -6.94 4.19 -8.68
C ALA A 252 -6.23 5.50 -9.05
N TYR A 253 -6.54 6.56 -8.32
CA TYR A 253 -5.87 7.85 -8.36
C TYR A 253 -5.75 8.40 -6.94
N ASP A 254 -4.82 9.32 -6.74
CA ASP A 254 -4.54 9.88 -5.43
C ASP A 254 -5.78 10.59 -4.85
N ASN A 255 -6.04 10.35 -3.56
CA ASN A 255 -7.20 10.83 -2.80
C ASN A 255 -8.56 10.17 -3.17
N LEU A 256 -8.59 9.15 -4.03
CA LEU A 256 -9.79 8.33 -4.21
C LEU A 256 -10.11 7.59 -2.90
N SER A 257 -11.37 7.70 -2.45
CA SER A 257 -11.88 6.93 -1.30
C SER A 257 -12.93 5.92 -1.74
N ILE A 258 -12.84 4.72 -1.21
CA ILE A 258 -13.76 3.59 -1.47
C ILE A 258 -14.17 2.95 -0.16
N SER A 259 -15.27 2.20 -0.17
CA SER A 259 -15.78 1.46 1.00
C SER A 259 -16.12 0.02 0.65
N SER A 260 -15.86 -0.90 1.57
CA SER A 260 -16.24 -2.32 1.46
C SER A 260 -17.19 -2.72 2.58
#